data_4d4b895fcbf9d2ddea62c8ae46427478
#
_entry.id   4d4b895fcbf9d2ddea62c8ae46427478
#
_cell.length_a   1.000
_cell.length_b   1.000
_cell.length_c   1.000
_cell.angle_alpha   90.00
_cell.angle_beta   90.00
_cell.angle_gamma   90.00
#
_symmetry.space_group_name_H-M   'P 1'
#
loop_
_entity.id
_entity.type
_entity.pdbx_description
1 polymer ?
#
loop_
_entity_poly.entity_id
_entity_poly.type
_entity_poly.pdbx_seq_one_letter_code
_entity_poly.pdbx_strand_id
1 'polypeptide(L)'
;MAILLDSSAVLAAADQSDLNHRAALSWFGRANEPLMIGALTLCELDLLLQRELGLKATLALLESIGSGAVRVVAPTQSDFARAAELLREAVEYRPRLTDAVLVATAERLGVTRVAAFDRRPIAIFRPRHVSSLEMEP
;
A
#
# COMPACT_ATOMS: atom_id res chain seq x y z
N MET A 1 7.95 13.90 -4.53
CA MET A 1 8.24 12.47 -4.37
C MET A 1 6.98 11.74 -3.99
N ALA A 2 6.67 10.63 -4.64
CA ALA A 2 5.42 9.91 -4.43
C ALA A 2 5.45 9.04 -3.18
N ILE A 3 4.26 8.75 -2.65
CA ILE A 3 4.06 7.84 -1.52
C ILE A 3 3.19 6.69 -2.00
N LEU A 4 3.62 5.45 -1.73
CA LEU A 4 2.81 4.27 -1.99
C LEU A 4 1.85 4.02 -0.82
N LEU A 5 0.62 3.69 -1.14
CA LEU A 5 -0.40 3.36 -0.15
C LEU A 5 -0.44 1.85 0.07
N ASP A 6 -0.36 1.45 1.33
CA ASP A 6 -0.70 0.10 1.76
C ASP A 6 -2.20 0.00 2.03
N SER A 7 -2.74 -1.20 1.95
CA SER A 7 -4.16 -1.45 2.21
C SER A 7 -4.57 -0.99 3.61
N SER A 8 -3.70 -1.13 4.62
CA SER A 8 -4.00 -0.73 5.99
C SER A 8 -4.28 0.76 6.14
N ALA A 9 -3.60 1.61 5.38
CA ALA A 9 -3.83 3.05 5.43
C ALA A 9 -5.18 3.42 4.82
N VAL A 10 -5.53 2.83 3.69
CA VAL A 10 -6.81 3.07 3.01
C VAL A 10 -7.98 2.55 3.84
N LEU A 11 -7.85 1.34 4.38
CA LEU A 11 -8.89 0.74 5.22
C LEU A 11 -9.13 1.59 6.48
N ALA A 12 -8.08 2.05 7.14
CA ALA A 12 -8.20 2.91 8.31
C ALA A 12 -8.92 4.23 7.99
N ALA A 13 -8.64 4.82 6.83
CA ALA A 13 -9.33 6.04 6.38
C ALA A 13 -10.81 5.81 6.07
N ALA A 14 -11.16 4.63 5.58
CA ALA A 14 -12.53 4.28 5.20
C ALA A 14 -13.39 3.80 6.37
N ASP A 15 -12.79 3.16 7.36
CA ASP A 15 -13.50 2.49 8.46
C ASP A 15 -13.49 3.35 9.72
N GLN A 16 -14.65 3.94 10.06
CA GLN A 16 -14.81 4.79 11.24
C GLN A 16 -14.54 4.05 12.55
N SER A 17 -14.67 2.74 12.56
CA SER A 17 -14.41 1.91 13.76
C SER A 17 -12.95 1.52 13.93
N ASP A 18 -12.10 1.80 12.93
CA ASP A 18 -10.67 1.51 13.01
C ASP A 18 -9.99 2.41 14.06
N LEU A 19 -9.12 1.82 14.87
CA LEU A 19 -8.37 2.55 15.88
C LEU A 19 -7.53 3.69 15.30
N ASN A 20 -7.10 3.55 14.06
CA ASN A 20 -6.25 4.51 13.37
C ASN A 20 -7.03 5.45 12.47
N HIS A 21 -8.36 5.43 12.51
CA HIS A 21 -9.21 6.21 11.61
C HIS A 21 -8.87 7.71 11.62
N ARG A 22 -8.80 8.32 12.82
CA ARG A 22 -8.47 9.75 12.94
C ARG A 22 -7.09 10.08 12.41
N ALA A 23 -6.10 9.25 12.74
CA ALA A 23 -4.72 9.42 12.27
C ALA A 23 -4.66 9.31 10.75
N ALA A 24 -5.38 8.37 10.16
CA ALA A 24 -5.45 8.19 8.71
C ALA A 24 -6.08 9.41 8.03
N LEU A 25 -7.24 9.87 8.50
CA LEU A 25 -7.89 11.06 7.93
C LEU A 25 -6.99 12.29 8.02
N SER A 26 -6.35 12.49 9.16
CA SER A 26 -5.41 13.61 9.36
C SER A 26 -4.23 13.52 8.40
N TRP A 27 -3.67 12.33 8.23
CA TRP A 27 -2.54 12.13 7.33
C TRP A 27 -2.95 12.40 5.86
N PHE A 28 -4.05 11.83 5.38
CA PHE A 28 -4.55 12.06 4.02
C PHE A 28 -4.87 13.53 3.78
N GLY A 29 -5.41 14.22 4.78
CA GLY A 29 -5.74 15.64 4.68
C GLY A 29 -4.52 16.55 4.57
N ARG A 30 -3.35 16.11 5.05
CA ARG A 30 -2.10 16.87 4.99
C ARG A 30 -1.17 16.45 3.86
N ALA A 31 -1.41 15.29 3.27
CA ALA A 31 -0.53 14.78 2.22
C ALA A 31 -0.58 15.68 0.99
N ASN A 32 0.56 16.21 0.61
CA ASN A 32 0.71 17.07 -0.57
C ASN A 32 1.44 16.34 -1.71
N GLU A 33 2.07 15.23 -1.40
CA GLU A 33 2.82 14.43 -2.36
C GLU A 33 1.86 13.60 -3.20
N PRO A 34 2.26 13.23 -4.43
CA PRO A 34 1.47 12.29 -5.24
C PRO A 34 1.27 10.96 -4.50
N LEU A 35 0.03 10.50 -4.46
CA LEU A 35 -0.31 9.22 -3.85
C LEU A 35 -0.45 8.16 -4.94
N MET A 36 0.14 7.00 -4.72
CA MET A 36 0.08 5.86 -5.63
C MET A 36 -0.39 4.62 -4.89
N ILE A 37 -1.13 3.78 -5.58
CA ILE A 37 -1.57 2.48 -5.05
C ILE A 37 -1.28 1.40 -6.09
N GLY A 38 -0.74 0.27 -5.64
CA GLY A 38 -0.51 -0.87 -6.51
C GLY A 38 -1.79 -1.56 -6.91
N ALA A 39 -1.85 -2.08 -8.12
CA ALA A 39 -3.04 -2.80 -8.61
C ALA A 39 -3.38 -4.01 -7.75
N LEU A 40 -2.38 -4.73 -7.22
CA LEU A 40 -2.63 -5.87 -6.32
C LEU A 40 -3.18 -5.42 -4.97
N THR A 41 -2.75 -4.26 -4.48
CA THR A 41 -3.30 -3.67 -3.25
C THR A 41 -4.79 -3.35 -3.44
N LEU A 42 -5.19 -2.88 -4.63
CA LEU A 42 -6.60 -2.67 -4.94
C LEU A 42 -7.42 -3.95 -4.88
N CYS A 43 -6.88 -5.06 -5.40
CA CYS A 43 -7.57 -6.35 -5.33
C CYS A 43 -7.76 -6.82 -3.89
N GLU A 44 -6.75 -6.62 -3.05
CA GLU A 44 -6.85 -6.92 -1.62
C GLU A 44 -7.90 -6.03 -0.95
N LEU A 45 -7.88 -4.73 -1.25
CA LEU A 45 -8.84 -3.77 -0.70
C LEU A 45 -10.28 -4.07 -1.11
N ASP A 46 -10.51 -4.54 -2.33
CA ASP A 46 -11.87 -4.89 -2.78
C ASP A 46 -12.51 -5.90 -1.82
N LEU A 47 -11.80 -6.95 -1.48
CA LEU A 47 -12.30 -7.96 -0.55
C LEU A 47 -12.52 -7.39 0.86
N LEU A 48 -11.56 -6.62 1.36
CA LEU A 48 -11.62 -6.05 2.71
C LEU A 48 -12.74 -5.01 2.84
N LEU A 49 -12.85 -4.08 1.89
CA LEU A 49 -13.85 -3.03 1.94
C LEU A 49 -15.27 -3.59 1.80
N GLN A 50 -15.49 -4.53 0.89
CA GLN A 50 -16.82 -5.13 0.71
C GLN A 50 -17.26 -5.90 1.95
N ARG A 51 -16.37 -6.67 2.54
CA ARG A 51 -16.67 -7.46 3.73
C ARG A 51 -16.98 -6.59 4.95
N GLU A 52 -16.20 -5.53 5.15
CA GLU A 52 -16.29 -4.69 6.36
C GLU A 52 -17.25 -3.51 6.21
N LEU A 53 -17.31 -2.88 5.03
CA LEU A 53 -17.97 -1.58 4.85
C LEU A 53 -18.98 -1.52 3.70
N GLY A 54 -18.98 -2.51 2.83
CA GLY A 54 -19.88 -2.56 1.67
C GLY A 54 -19.43 -1.70 0.48
N LEU A 55 -20.29 -1.62 -0.53
CA LEU A 55 -19.99 -1.00 -1.82
C LEU A 55 -19.64 0.49 -1.74
N LYS A 56 -20.23 1.22 -0.81
CA LYS A 56 -20.03 2.66 -0.67
C LYS A 56 -18.55 3.03 -0.53
N ALA A 57 -17.80 2.27 0.29
CA ALA A 57 -16.38 2.51 0.50
C ALA A 57 -15.57 2.22 -0.76
N THR A 58 -15.90 1.16 -1.50
CA THR A 58 -15.27 0.85 -2.78
C THR A 58 -15.51 1.95 -3.80
N LEU A 59 -16.72 2.47 -3.90
CA LEU A 59 -17.04 3.56 -4.81
C LEU A 59 -16.25 4.83 -4.47
N ALA A 60 -16.12 5.17 -3.19
CA ALA A 60 -15.34 6.33 -2.76
C ALA A 60 -13.87 6.19 -3.16
N LEU A 61 -13.29 5.00 -3.01
CA LEU A 61 -11.91 4.73 -3.45
C LEU A 61 -11.78 4.91 -4.97
N LEU A 62 -12.69 4.33 -5.74
CA LEU A 62 -12.67 4.45 -7.20
C LEU A 62 -12.84 5.89 -7.68
N GLU A 63 -13.64 6.69 -6.99
CA GLU A 63 -13.77 8.12 -7.29
C GLU A 63 -12.45 8.86 -7.06
N SER A 64 -11.72 8.55 -5.98
CA SER A 64 -10.40 9.11 -5.73
C SER A 64 -9.40 8.76 -6.82
N ILE A 65 -9.47 7.55 -7.33
CA ILE A 65 -8.63 7.10 -8.45
C ILE A 65 -9.05 7.82 -9.74
N GLY A 66 -10.35 7.82 -10.05
CA GLY A 66 -10.88 8.44 -11.26
C GLY A 66 -10.62 9.93 -11.35
N SER A 67 -10.60 10.64 -10.22
CA SER A 67 -10.28 12.07 -10.17
C SER A 67 -8.78 12.37 -10.26
N GLY A 68 -7.93 11.35 -10.17
CA GLY A 68 -6.47 11.52 -10.17
C GLY A 68 -5.86 11.79 -8.80
N ALA A 69 -6.66 11.81 -7.72
CA ALA A 69 -6.14 12.00 -6.38
C ALA A 69 -5.23 10.84 -5.93
N VAL A 70 -5.52 9.64 -6.42
CA VAL A 70 -4.69 8.45 -6.23
C VAL A 70 -4.40 7.82 -7.59
N ARG A 71 -3.14 7.56 -7.87
CA ARG A 71 -2.70 6.95 -9.12
C ARG A 71 -2.47 5.45 -8.94
N VAL A 72 -3.05 4.64 -9.83
CA VAL A 72 -2.83 3.19 -9.83
C VAL A 72 -1.53 2.87 -10.56
N VAL A 73 -0.73 2.00 -9.96
CA VAL A 73 0.51 1.49 -10.55
C VAL A 73 0.39 0.00 -10.80
N ALA A 74 0.54 -0.40 -12.07
CA ALA A 74 0.56 -1.81 -12.43
C ALA A 74 1.95 -2.40 -12.15
N PRO A 75 2.05 -3.60 -11.59
CA PRO A 75 3.32 -4.29 -11.49
C PRO A 75 3.81 -4.75 -12.86
N THR A 76 5.12 -4.80 -13.03
CA THR A 76 5.77 -5.33 -14.24
C THR A 76 6.20 -6.78 -14.01
N GLN A 77 6.57 -7.46 -15.11
CA GLN A 77 7.15 -8.80 -14.98
C GLN A 77 8.39 -8.80 -14.09
N SER A 78 9.23 -7.76 -14.20
CA SER A 78 10.42 -7.65 -13.35
C SER A 78 10.06 -7.44 -11.87
N ASP A 79 8.96 -6.77 -11.57
CA ASP A 79 8.48 -6.65 -10.18
C ASP A 79 8.11 -8.03 -9.61
N PHE A 80 7.46 -8.88 -10.40
CA PHE A 80 7.14 -10.24 -9.95
C PHE A 80 8.39 -11.09 -9.76
N ALA A 81 9.38 -10.98 -10.65
CA ALA A 81 10.65 -11.69 -10.50
C ALA A 81 11.37 -11.24 -9.22
N ARG A 82 11.41 -9.94 -8.98
CA ARG A 82 12.00 -9.39 -7.75
C ARG A 82 11.23 -9.80 -6.49
N ALA A 83 9.89 -9.81 -6.58
CA ALA A 83 9.06 -10.27 -5.48
C ALA A 83 9.37 -11.71 -5.08
N ALA A 84 9.65 -12.59 -6.04
CA ALA A 84 10.04 -13.97 -5.75
C ALA A 84 11.34 -14.02 -4.93
N GLU A 85 12.33 -13.19 -5.25
CA GLU A 85 13.56 -13.08 -4.47
C GLU A 85 13.28 -12.60 -3.04
N LEU A 86 12.47 -11.55 -2.90
CA LEU A 86 12.09 -11.01 -1.60
C LEU A 86 11.37 -12.04 -0.74
N LEU A 87 10.47 -12.81 -1.33
CA LEU A 87 9.75 -13.87 -0.62
C LEU A 87 10.71 -14.97 -0.13
N ARG A 88 11.68 -15.35 -0.93
CA ARG A 88 12.69 -16.34 -0.51
C ARG A 88 13.52 -15.85 0.67
N GLU A 89 13.94 -14.59 0.62
CA GLU A 89 14.75 -13.98 1.69
C GLU A 89 13.99 -13.87 3.01
N ALA A 90 12.66 -13.72 2.96
CA ALA A 90 11.81 -13.51 4.13
C ALA A 90 10.97 -14.74 4.49
N VAL A 91 11.29 -15.91 3.97
CA VAL A 91 10.44 -17.13 4.05
C VAL A 91 10.00 -17.49 5.48
N GLU A 92 10.85 -17.28 6.46
CA GLU A 92 10.58 -17.60 7.87
C GLU A 92 9.54 -16.67 8.52
N TYR A 93 9.25 -15.52 7.90
CA TYR A 93 8.25 -14.56 8.39
C TYR A 93 6.89 -14.73 7.75
N ARG A 94 6.67 -15.78 6.96
CA ARG A 94 5.41 -16.03 6.22
C ARG A 94 5.00 -14.83 5.37
N PRO A 95 5.85 -14.39 4.44
CA PRO A 95 5.61 -13.19 3.66
C PRO A 95 4.45 -13.38 2.67
N ARG A 96 3.80 -12.28 2.29
CA ARG A 96 2.69 -12.28 1.33
C ARG A 96 3.13 -11.70 -0.01
N LEU A 97 2.54 -12.22 -1.08
CA LEU A 97 2.79 -11.77 -2.45
C LEU A 97 2.55 -10.26 -2.62
N THR A 98 1.43 -9.76 -2.13
CA THR A 98 1.05 -8.36 -2.29
C THR A 98 2.10 -7.42 -1.70
N ASP A 99 2.60 -7.74 -0.51
CA ASP A 99 3.59 -6.92 0.18
C ASP A 99 4.96 -6.98 -0.52
N ALA A 100 5.35 -8.16 -1.00
CA ALA A 100 6.58 -8.31 -1.76
C ALA A 100 6.55 -7.52 -3.08
N VAL A 101 5.42 -7.56 -3.78
CA VAL A 101 5.23 -6.78 -5.02
C VAL A 101 5.22 -5.28 -4.73
N LEU A 102 4.65 -4.85 -3.61
CA LEU A 102 4.70 -3.44 -3.20
C LEU A 102 6.15 -2.97 -3.03
N VAL A 103 6.97 -3.75 -2.34
CA VAL A 103 8.40 -3.43 -2.15
C VAL A 103 9.14 -3.41 -3.49
N ALA A 104 8.92 -4.41 -4.34
CA ALA A 104 9.54 -4.47 -5.66
C ALA A 104 9.16 -3.25 -6.52
N THR A 105 7.90 -2.85 -6.47
CA THR A 105 7.41 -1.65 -7.17
C THR A 105 8.07 -0.38 -6.63
N ALA A 106 8.21 -0.28 -5.30
CA ALA A 106 8.90 0.84 -4.68
C ALA A 106 10.35 0.93 -5.16
N GLU A 107 11.05 -0.20 -5.24
CA GLU A 107 12.42 -0.26 -5.77
C GLU A 107 12.49 0.25 -7.20
N ARG A 108 11.62 -0.27 -8.07
CA ARG A 108 11.61 0.12 -9.50
C ARG A 108 11.34 1.60 -9.70
N LEU A 109 10.43 2.16 -8.93
CA LEU A 109 10.02 3.56 -9.05
C LEU A 109 10.89 4.52 -8.23
N GLY A 110 11.82 4.00 -7.42
CA GLY A 110 12.62 4.83 -6.53
C GLY A 110 11.81 5.45 -5.39
N VAL A 111 10.68 4.86 -5.04
CA VAL A 111 9.82 5.34 -3.94
C VAL A 111 10.37 4.85 -2.61
N THR A 112 10.50 5.75 -1.65
CA THR A 112 11.09 5.46 -0.34
C THR A 112 10.08 5.51 0.81
N ARG A 113 8.86 6.00 0.54
CA ARG A 113 7.83 6.25 1.56
C ARG A 113 6.57 5.44 1.27
N VAL A 114 6.05 4.81 2.32
CA VAL A 114 4.82 3.99 2.26
C VAL A 114 3.88 4.43 3.39
N ALA A 115 2.62 4.68 3.07
CA ALA A 115 1.60 4.93 4.08
C ALA A 115 1.01 3.59 4.55
N ALA A 116 1.25 3.24 5.80
CA ALA A 116 0.83 1.98 6.38
C ALA A 116 0.67 2.08 7.89
N PHE A 117 -0.42 1.54 8.41
CA PHE A 117 -0.60 1.36 9.86
C PHE A 117 -0.18 -0.03 10.31
N ASP A 118 -0.42 -1.04 9.50
CA ASP A 118 0.13 -2.37 9.73
C ASP A 118 1.48 -2.45 9.01
N ARG A 119 2.54 -2.23 9.75
CA ARG A 119 3.89 -2.05 9.20
C ARG A 119 4.66 -3.33 9.04
N ARG A 120 4.39 -4.32 9.89
CA ARG A 120 5.14 -5.55 9.97
C ARG A 120 5.22 -6.33 8.65
N PRO A 121 4.12 -6.50 7.90
CA PRO A 121 4.18 -7.26 6.64
C PRO A 121 5.13 -6.68 5.60
N ILE A 122 5.42 -5.38 5.68
CA ILE A 122 6.34 -4.69 4.76
C ILE A 122 7.76 -4.63 5.36
N ALA A 123 7.86 -4.42 6.67
CA ALA A 123 9.13 -4.25 7.37
C ALA A 123 10.04 -5.49 7.35
N ILE A 124 9.49 -6.66 7.08
CA ILE A 124 10.26 -7.90 6.97
C ILE A 124 11.15 -7.96 5.73
N PHE A 125 10.88 -7.13 4.72
CA PHE A 125 11.64 -7.12 3.47
C PHE A 125 12.78 -6.12 3.53
N ARG A 126 13.87 -6.44 2.81
CA ARG A 126 15.04 -5.56 2.66
C ARG A 126 15.07 -4.99 1.25
N PRO A 127 14.63 -3.73 1.04
CA PRO A 127 14.68 -3.13 -0.28
C PRO A 127 16.12 -2.85 -0.71
N ARG A 128 16.36 -2.81 -2.03
CA ARG A 128 17.69 -2.58 -2.59
C ARG A 128 18.10 -1.12 -2.63
N HIS A 129 17.13 -0.22 -2.79
CA HIS A 129 17.38 1.21 -3.05
C HIS A 129 17.56 2.03 -1.78
N VAL A 130 17.12 1.53 -0.62
CA VAL A 130 17.25 2.17 0.69
C VAL A 130 17.45 1.09 1.76
N SER A 131 17.95 1.49 2.92
CA SER A 131 18.13 0.55 4.05
C SER A 131 16.79 0.04 4.58
N SER A 132 15.76 0.89 4.55
CA SER A 132 14.37 0.53 4.90
C SER A 132 13.43 1.53 4.28
N LEU A 133 12.19 1.12 4.00
CA LEU A 133 11.15 2.05 3.60
C LEU A 133 10.70 2.88 4.80
N GLU A 134 10.49 4.17 4.57
CA GLU A 134 9.92 5.05 5.58
C GLU A 134 8.40 4.85 5.62
N MET A 135 7.89 4.41 6.76
CA MET A 135 6.46 4.14 6.92
C MET A 135 5.77 5.28 7.68
N GLU A 136 4.66 5.76 7.11
CA GLU A 136 3.88 6.90 7.60
C GLU A 136 2.43 6.47 7.91
N PRO A 137 1.78 7.17 8.76
CA PRO A 137 2.15 8.26 9.64
C PRO A 137 3.09 7.90 10.74
#